data_21655e9449ee1cd6bc941cc39fe4caba
#
_entry.id   21655e9449ee1cd6bc941cc39fe4caba
#
_cell.length_a   1.000
_cell.length_b   1.000
_cell.length_c   1.000
_cell.angle_alpha   90.00
_cell.angle_beta   90.00
_cell.angle_gamma   90.00
#
_symmetry.space_group_name_H-M   'P 1'
#
loop_
_entity.id
_entity.type
_entity.pdbx_description
1 polymer ?
#
loop_
_entity_poly.entity_id
_entity_poly.type
_entity_poly.pdbx_seq_one_letter_code
_entity_poly.pdbx_strand_id
1 'polypeptide(L)'
;MILVDLNLLLYAVNTGSPHHRKAKSWLEEVLSGDESVALPWVVLLGFLRITTSRHILPHPLSAEQALEVIEGWLALRSVVTLEPASEHWTILRDLLGAAGTAGNLTTDAHLAAIAIGHGCELCSTDSDFGRFDHLRWRNPIL
;
A
#
# COMPACT_ATOMS: atom_id res chain seq x y z
N MET A 1 -1.04 -8.40 11.53
CA MET A 1 -0.51 -8.12 10.15
C MET A 1 -1.06 -6.79 9.67
N ILE A 2 -0.19 -5.97 9.11
CA ILE A 2 -0.58 -4.71 8.48
C ILE A 2 -0.40 -4.84 6.97
N LEU A 3 -1.21 -4.09 6.22
CA LEU A 3 -1.08 -3.94 4.78
C LEU A 3 -0.73 -2.49 4.48
N VAL A 4 0.32 -2.25 3.72
CA VAL A 4 0.85 -0.91 3.46
C VAL A 4 0.39 -0.42 2.10
N ASP A 5 -0.24 0.75 2.08
CA ASP A 5 -0.66 1.40 0.84
C ASP A 5 0.52 2.04 0.11
N LEU A 6 0.37 2.19 -1.18
CA LEU A 6 1.38 2.73 -2.10
C LEU A 6 1.91 4.09 -1.67
N ASN A 7 1.05 4.99 -1.21
CA ASN A 7 1.49 6.36 -0.86
C ASN A 7 2.56 6.37 0.23
N LEU A 8 2.47 5.48 1.22
CA LEU A 8 3.49 5.40 2.29
C LEU A 8 4.84 4.93 1.75
N LEU A 9 4.85 4.00 0.79
CA LEU A 9 6.08 3.56 0.13
C LEU A 9 6.69 4.67 -0.72
N LEU A 10 5.85 5.42 -1.44
CA LEU A 10 6.32 6.56 -2.23
C LEU A 10 6.95 7.64 -1.36
N TYR A 11 6.30 8.02 -0.26
CA TYR A 11 6.86 9.00 0.67
C TYR A 11 8.17 8.53 1.30
N ALA A 12 8.27 7.23 1.58
CA ALA A 12 9.49 6.68 2.21
C ALA A 12 10.73 6.76 1.32
N VAL A 13 10.57 6.83 0.00
CA VAL A 13 11.69 6.94 -0.95
C VAL A 13 11.82 8.31 -1.61
N ASN A 14 10.77 9.13 -1.61
CA ASN A 14 10.77 10.45 -2.23
C ASN A 14 11.26 11.51 -1.25
N THR A 15 12.55 11.86 -1.33
CA THR A 15 13.18 12.86 -0.45
C THR A 15 12.58 14.27 -0.60
N GLY A 16 11.91 14.55 -1.71
CA GLY A 16 11.22 15.83 -1.94
C GLY A 16 9.86 15.94 -1.27
N SER A 17 9.33 14.85 -0.71
CA SER A 17 8.04 14.88 -0.04
C SER A 17 8.14 15.46 1.37
N PRO A 18 7.17 16.30 1.80
CA PRO A 18 7.11 16.76 3.19
C PRO A 18 6.84 15.62 4.18
N HIS A 19 6.34 14.47 3.69
CA HIS A 19 6.07 13.28 4.51
C HIS A 19 7.25 12.29 4.56
N HIS A 20 8.32 12.57 3.83
CA HIS A 20 9.44 11.63 3.66
C HIS A 20 10.01 11.11 4.98
N ARG A 21 10.38 12.01 5.88
CA ARG A 21 11.03 11.62 7.14
C ARG A 21 10.15 10.69 7.98
N LYS A 22 8.89 11.08 8.17
CA LYS A 22 7.96 10.29 8.99
C LYS A 22 7.66 8.93 8.36
N ALA A 23 7.41 8.92 7.05
CA ALA A 23 7.10 7.67 6.33
C ALA A 23 8.29 6.72 6.33
N LYS A 24 9.49 7.24 6.06
CA LYS A 24 10.71 6.43 6.06
C LYS A 24 10.98 5.82 7.43
N SER A 25 10.90 6.63 8.49
CA SER A 25 11.12 6.17 9.87
C SER A 25 10.11 5.10 10.27
N TRP A 26 8.83 5.34 9.98
CA TRP A 26 7.77 4.38 10.27
C TRP A 26 7.95 3.07 9.50
N LEU A 27 8.25 3.16 8.19
CA LEU A 27 8.41 1.97 7.36
C LEU A 27 9.60 1.13 7.83
N GLU A 28 10.73 1.76 8.14
CA GLU A 28 11.89 1.05 8.68
C GLU A 28 11.57 0.34 9.99
N GLU A 29 10.81 0.98 10.86
CA GLU A 29 10.38 0.40 12.13
C GLU A 29 9.52 -0.84 11.93
N VAL A 30 8.47 -0.76 11.10
CA VAL A 30 7.56 -1.90 10.90
C VAL A 30 8.21 -3.04 10.12
N LEU A 31 9.08 -2.73 9.16
CA LEU A 31 9.79 -3.75 8.38
C LEU A 31 10.82 -4.51 9.22
N SER A 32 11.39 -3.89 10.24
CA SER A 32 12.34 -4.52 11.15
C SER A 32 11.70 -5.17 12.38
N GLY A 33 10.38 -5.03 12.52
CA GLY A 33 9.63 -5.61 13.64
C GLY A 33 9.22 -7.06 13.42
N ASP A 34 8.44 -7.57 14.36
CA ASP A 34 7.98 -8.97 14.35
C ASP A 34 6.66 -9.15 13.61
N GLU A 35 5.88 -8.09 13.45
CA GLU A 35 4.60 -8.15 12.75
C GLU A 35 4.79 -8.33 11.25
N SER A 36 3.97 -9.19 10.64
CA SER A 36 3.98 -9.35 9.19
C SER A 36 3.47 -8.09 8.49
N VAL A 37 4.18 -7.68 7.46
CA VAL A 37 3.88 -6.51 6.63
C VAL A 37 3.51 -6.98 5.24
N ALA A 38 2.26 -6.78 4.85
CA ALA A 38 1.79 -7.15 3.53
C ALA A 38 2.08 -6.04 2.52
N LEU A 39 2.77 -6.40 1.44
CA LEU A 39 3.00 -5.56 0.26
C LEU A 39 2.40 -6.29 -0.95
N PRO A 40 1.10 -6.12 -1.23
CA PRO A 40 0.46 -6.81 -2.36
C PRO A 40 1.07 -6.38 -3.69
N TRP A 41 0.95 -7.24 -4.70
CA TRP A 41 1.51 -6.96 -6.03
C TRP A 41 0.98 -5.67 -6.65
N VAL A 42 -0.29 -5.33 -6.44
CA VAL A 42 -0.85 -4.07 -6.95
C VAL A 42 -0.09 -2.86 -6.38
N VAL A 43 0.35 -2.93 -5.12
CA VAL A 43 1.13 -1.87 -4.47
C VAL A 43 2.56 -1.86 -5.00
N LEU A 44 3.21 -3.01 -5.08
CA LEU A 44 4.59 -3.12 -5.61
C LEU A 44 4.70 -2.67 -7.07
N LEU A 45 3.75 -3.07 -7.91
CA LEU A 45 3.72 -2.66 -9.31
C LEU A 45 3.40 -1.17 -9.45
N GLY A 46 2.51 -0.65 -8.61
CA GLY A 46 2.25 0.79 -8.54
C GLY A 46 3.48 1.59 -8.15
N PHE A 47 4.22 1.11 -7.15
CA PHE A 47 5.50 1.70 -6.74
C PHE A 47 6.49 1.74 -7.92
N LEU A 48 6.68 0.62 -8.59
CA LEU A 48 7.59 0.52 -9.74
C LEU A 48 7.20 1.51 -10.84
N ARG A 49 5.93 1.55 -11.19
CA ARG A 49 5.41 2.43 -12.26
C ARG A 49 5.59 3.90 -11.93
N ILE A 50 5.25 4.32 -10.72
CA ILE A 50 5.25 5.73 -10.32
C ILE A 50 6.66 6.24 -10.08
N THR A 51 7.50 5.49 -9.37
CA THR A 51 8.87 5.94 -9.04
C THR A 51 9.79 6.07 -10.25
N THR A 52 9.48 5.37 -11.33
CA THR A 52 10.28 5.43 -12.57
C THR A 52 9.69 6.37 -13.63
N SER A 53 8.58 7.07 -13.32
CA SER A 53 7.90 7.96 -14.26
C SER A 53 8.41 9.40 -14.15
N ARG A 54 8.92 9.94 -15.28
CA ARG A 54 9.32 11.34 -15.38
C ARG A 54 8.13 12.30 -15.33
N HIS A 55 6.94 11.81 -15.69
CA HIS A 55 5.72 12.61 -15.70
C HIS A 55 5.14 12.81 -14.31
N ILE A 56 5.53 11.98 -13.34
CA ILE A 56 4.96 12.00 -11.99
C ILE A 56 5.97 12.57 -10.98
N LEU A 57 7.23 12.13 -11.05
CA LEU A 57 8.28 12.58 -10.13
C LEU A 57 9.30 13.47 -10.87
N PRO A 58 9.69 14.62 -10.27
CA PRO A 58 10.75 15.47 -10.83
C PRO A 58 12.10 14.76 -10.97
N HIS A 59 12.40 13.88 -10.02
CA HIS A 59 13.65 13.10 -9.96
C HIS A 59 13.32 11.62 -9.84
N PRO A 60 12.90 10.95 -10.94
CA PRO A 60 12.51 9.55 -10.89
C PRO A 60 13.71 8.65 -10.62
N LEU A 61 13.42 7.48 -10.03
CA LEU A 61 14.40 6.40 -9.94
C LEU A 61 14.61 5.79 -11.33
N SER A 62 15.80 5.23 -11.56
CA SER A 62 15.95 4.32 -12.69
C SER A 62 15.17 3.03 -12.43
N ALA A 63 14.87 2.28 -13.49
CA ALA A 63 14.24 0.97 -13.34
C ALA A 63 15.05 0.07 -12.41
N GLU A 64 16.38 0.04 -12.58
CA GLU A 64 17.27 -0.77 -11.75
C GLU A 64 17.18 -0.38 -10.28
N GLN A 65 17.21 0.92 -9.97
CA GLN A 65 17.09 1.40 -8.58
C GLN A 65 15.75 1.00 -7.95
N ALA A 66 14.65 1.15 -8.67
CA ALA A 66 13.32 0.78 -8.18
C ALA A 66 13.21 -0.72 -7.95
N LEU A 67 13.74 -1.54 -8.87
CA LEU A 67 13.76 -2.99 -8.74
C LEU A 67 14.59 -3.42 -7.52
N GLU A 68 15.73 -2.81 -7.28
CA GLU A 68 16.57 -3.11 -6.11
C GLU A 68 15.84 -2.80 -4.79
N VAL A 69 15.09 -1.70 -4.74
CA VAL A 69 14.30 -1.36 -3.55
C VAL A 69 13.25 -2.45 -3.28
N ILE A 70 12.52 -2.86 -4.31
CA ILE A 70 11.51 -3.92 -4.18
C ILE A 70 12.15 -5.25 -3.76
N GLU A 71 13.26 -5.63 -4.39
CA GLU A 71 13.99 -6.85 -4.03
C GLU A 71 14.43 -6.83 -2.56
N GLY A 72 14.88 -5.67 -2.08
CA GLY A 72 15.24 -5.48 -0.68
C GLY A 72 14.06 -5.74 0.26
N TRP A 73 12.88 -5.21 -0.07
CA TRP A 73 11.68 -5.47 0.72
C TRP A 73 11.26 -6.94 0.69
N LEU A 74 11.24 -7.55 -0.50
CA LEU A 74 10.84 -8.94 -0.66
C LEU A 74 11.78 -9.93 0.03
N ALA A 75 13.04 -9.54 0.26
CA ALA A 75 14.00 -10.36 0.99
C ALA A 75 13.79 -10.33 2.51
N LEU A 76 13.01 -9.40 3.03
CA LEU A 76 12.77 -9.28 4.47
C LEU A 76 11.83 -10.37 4.97
N ARG A 77 12.17 -10.94 6.14
CA ARG A 77 11.35 -11.97 6.79
C ARG A 77 9.93 -11.48 7.11
N SER A 78 9.79 -10.19 7.45
CA SER A 78 8.51 -9.59 7.83
C SER A 78 7.56 -9.37 6.64
N VAL A 79 8.05 -9.36 5.39
CA VAL A 79 7.27 -9.00 4.22
C VAL A 79 6.58 -10.20 3.59
N VAL A 80 5.29 -10.05 3.29
CA VAL A 80 4.46 -11.02 2.55
C VAL A 80 3.72 -10.31 1.43
N THR A 81 3.39 -11.05 0.36
CA THR A 81 2.76 -10.48 -0.86
C THR A 81 1.28 -10.84 -1.00
N LEU A 82 0.58 -11.26 -0.08
CA LEU A 82 -0.82 -11.70 -0.07
C LEU A 82 -1.52 -11.78 -1.43
N GLU A 83 -2.11 -12.96 -1.69
CA GLU A 83 -3.06 -13.14 -2.78
C GLU A 83 -4.47 -12.80 -2.31
N PRO A 84 -5.40 -12.40 -3.23
CA PRO A 84 -6.79 -12.23 -2.87
C PRO A 84 -7.37 -13.50 -2.24
N ALA A 85 -8.15 -13.35 -1.17
CA ALA A 85 -8.83 -14.47 -0.53
C ALA A 85 -9.94 -15.03 -1.45
N SER A 86 -10.43 -16.24 -1.15
CA SER A 86 -11.46 -16.88 -1.97
C SER A 86 -12.73 -16.06 -2.10
N GLU A 87 -13.11 -15.30 -1.09
CA GLU A 87 -14.27 -14.42 -1.07
C GLU A 87 -13.99 -12.99 -1.56
N HIS A 88 -12.85 -12.78 -2.20
CA HIS A 88 -12.41 -11.45 -2.62
C HIS A 88 -13.43 -10.71 -3.48
N TRP A 89 -14.00 -11.40 -4.48
CA TRP A 89 -14.99 -10.77 -5.35
C TRP A 89 -16.24 -10.31 -4.58
N THR A 90 -16.72 -11.14 -3.66
CA THR A 90 -17.88 -10.81 -2.83
C THR A 90 -17.61 -9.56 -1.97
N ILE A 91 -16.43 -9.52 -1.34
CA ILE A 91 -16.03 -8.37 -0.52
C ILE A 91 -15.92 -7.10 -1.37
N LEU A 92 -15.20 -7.19 -2.49
CA LEU A 92 -15.01 -6.06 -3.41
C LEU A 92 -16.34 -5.52 -3.94
N ARG A 93 -17.23 -6.41 -4.37
CA ARG A 93 -18.55 -6.05 -4.87
C ARG A 93 -19.36 -5.34 -3.80
N ASP A 94 -19.33 -5.83 -2.57
CA ASP A 94 -20.07 -5.23 -1.46
C ASP A 94 -19.54 -3.83 -1.12
N LEU A 95 -18.20 -3.64 -1.12
CA LEU A 95 -17.59 -2.34 -0.87
C LEU A 95 -17.98 -1.31 -1.94
N LEU A 96 -17.88 -1.68 -3.20
CA LEU A 96 -18.23 -0.78 -4.31
C LEU A 96 -19.74 -0.53 -4.39
N GLY A 97 -20.54 -1.54 -4.09
CA GLY A 97 -22.00 -1.40 -4.03
C GLY A 97 -22.44 -0.43 -2.94
N ALA A 98 -21.86 -0.52 -1.76
CA ALA A 98 -22.16 0.38 -0.65
C ALA A 98 -21.67 1.82 -0.94
N ALA A 99 -20.54 1.97 -1.62
CA ALA A 99 -20.02 3.27 -2.04
C ALA A 99 -20.85 3.90 -3.18
N GLY A 100 -21.61 3.10 -3.93
CA GLY A 100 -22.42 3.56 -5.05
C GLY A 100 -21.64 3.95 -6.29
N THR A 101 -20.35 3.63 -6.35
CA THR A 101 -19.45 3.98 -7.47
C THR A 101 -18.26 3.04 -7.51
N ALA A 102 -17.64 2.92 -8.66
CA ALA A 102 -16.35 2.24 -8.84
C ALA A 102 -15.31 3.27 -9.27
N GLY A 103 -15.08 3.46 -10.57
CA GLY A 103 -14.20 4.50 -11.11
C GLY A 103 -12.86 4.58 -10.40
N ASN A 104 -12.52 5.76 -9.91
CA ASN A 104 -11.25 6.02 -9.20
C ASN A 104 -11.16 5.29 -7.84
N LEU A 105 -12.27 4.78 -7.32
CA LEU A 105 -12.30 4.05 -6.06
C LEU A 105 -11.97 2.57 -6.23
N THR A 106 -11.90 2.07 -7.45
CA THR A 106 -11.76 0.64 -7.75
C THR A 106 -10.50 0.03 -7.15
N THR A 107 -9.34 0.65 -7.33
CA THR A 107 -8.07 0.12 -6.81
C THR A 107 -8.03 0.18 -5.28
N ASP A 108 -8.55 1.26 -4.68
CA ASP A 108 -8.62 1.36 -3.22
C ASP A 108 -9.57 0.30 -2.63
N ALA A 109 -10.71 0.07 -3.29
CA ALA A 109 -11.63 -0.98 -2.87
C ALA A 109 -11.01 -2.38 -3.00
N HIS A 110 -10.22 -2.62 -4.05
CA HIS A 110 -9.45 -3.86 -4.21
C HIS A 110 -8.49 -4.07 -3.04
N LEU A 111 -7.73 -3.03 -2.69
CA LEU A 111 -6.78 -3.08 -1.58
C LEU A 111 -7.49 -3.30 -0.23
N ALA A 112 -8.60 -2.58 -0.01
CA ALA A 112 -9.44 -2.76 1.17
C ALA A 112 -9.99 -4.19 1.26
N ALA A 113 -10.42 -4.76 0.13
CA ALA A 113 -10.93 -6.13 0.07
C ALA A 113 -9.84 -7.17 0.41
N ILE A 114 -8.59 -6.96 -0.02
CA ILE A 114 -7.47 -7.81 0.38
C ILE A 114 -7.28 -7.74 1.90
N ALA A 115 -7.27 -6.53 2.46
CA ALA A 115 -7.09 -6.34 3.90
C ALA A 115 -8.22 -7.01 4.71
N ILE A 116 -9.47 -6.83 4.32
CA ILE A 116 -10.61 -7.44 4.97
C ILE A 116 -10.54 -8.97 4.89
N GLY A 117 -10.27 -9.51 3.70
CA GLY A 117 -10.21 -10.95 3.46
C GLY A 117 -9.14 -11.67 4.28
N HIS A 118 -8.05 -10.98 4.62
CA HIS A 118 -6.95 -11.52 5.42
C HIS A 118 -6.93 -11.01 6.86
N GLY A 119 -7.87 -10.16 7.25
CA GLY A 119 -7.91 -9.62 8.60
C GLY A 119 -6.77 -8.66 8.92
N CYS A 120 -6.22 -7.97 7.92
CA CYS A 120 -5.14 -6.99 8.09
C CYS A 120 -5.69 -5.61 8.49
N GLU A 121 -4.88 -4.83 9.20
CA GLU A 121 -5.07 -3.39 9.31
C GLU A 121 -4.40 -2.71 8.11
N LEU A 122 -5.14 -1.87 7.40
CA LEU A 122 -4.62 -1.13 6.26
C LEU A 122 -4.01 0.19 6.74
N CYS A 123 -2.76 0.43 6.40
CA CYS A 123 -2.03 1.68 6.71
C CYS A 123 -1.95 2.54 5.45
N SER A 124 -2.51 3.75 5.52
CA SER A 124 -2.53 4.71 4.41
C SER A 124 -2.73 6.13 4.94
N THR A 125 -2.21 7.10 4.22
CA THR A 125 -2.51 8.52 4.49
C THR A 125 -3.82 8.98 3.86
N ASP A 126 -4.43 8.15 3.01
CA ASP A 126 -5.67 8.49 2.31
C ASP A 126 -6.88 8.23 3.18
N SER A 127 -7.55 9.32 3.61
CA SER A 127 -8.74 9.24 4.44
C SER A 127 -9.95 8.61 3.75
N ASP A 128 -9.92 8.46 2.41
CA ASP A 128 -10.99 7.81 1.67
C ASP A 128 -11.19 6.33 2.10
N PHE A 129 -10.16 5.70 2.64
CA PHE A 129 -10.30 4.34 3.20
C PHE A 129 -11.26 4.27 4.39
N GLY A 130 -11.47 5.37 5.08
CA GLY A 130 -12.43 5.46 6.19
C GLY A 130 -13.89 5.25 5.76
N ARG A 131 -14.20 5.35 4.45
CA ARG A 131 -15.56 5.12 3.91
C ARG A 131 -15.90 3.63 3.77
N PHE A 132 -14.94 2.73 3.85
CA PHE A 132 -15.20 1.30 3.68
C PHE A 132 -15.58 0.66 5.01
N ASP A 133 -16.80 0.13 5.08
CA ASP A 133 -17.26 -0.60 6.25
C ASP A 133 -16.43 -1.87 6.47
N HIS A 134 -16.27 -2.24 7.73
CA HIS A 134 -15.51 -3.43 8.16
C HIS A 134 -14.01 -3.38 7.90
N LEU A 135 -13.48 -2.30 7.30
CA LEU A 135 -12.05 -2.10 7.13
C LEU A 135 -11.46 -1.47 8.38
N ARG A 136 -10.42 -2.10 8.93
CA ARG A 136 -9.55 -1.43 9.90
C ARG A 136 -8.51 -0.63 9.14
N TRP A 137 -8.59 0.69 9.25
CA TRP A 137 -7.68 1.60 8.58
C TRP A 137 -7.06 2.55 9.59
N ARG A 138 -5.80 2.90 9.35
CA ARG A 138 -5.05 3.85 10.16
C ARG A 138 -4.08 4.65 9.29
N ASN A 139 -3.93 5.95 9.60
CA ASN A 139 -2.83 6.75 9.07
C ASN A 139 -1.68 6.72 10.10
N PRO A 140 -0.57 6.03 9.82
CA PRO A 140 0.48 5.81 10.81
C PRO A 140 1.42 7.00 10.98
N ILE A 141 1.35 8.00 10.11
CA ILE A 141 2.24 9.17 10.13
C ILE A 141 1.51 10.49 10.38
N LEU A 142 0.30 10.40 10.86
CA LEU A 142 -0.51 11.56 11.16
C LEU A 142 0.15 12.47 12.21
#